data_9e8a55fafd67239df8637889052d4f79
#
_entry.id   9e8a55fafd67239df8637889052d4f79
#
_cell.length_a   1.000
_cell.length_b   1.000
_cell.length_c   1.000
_cell.angle_alpha   90.00
_cell.angle_beta   90.00
_cell.angle_gamma   90.00
#
_symmetry.space_group_name_H-M   'P 1'
#
loop_
_entity.id
_entity.type
_entity.pdbx_description
1 polymer ?
#
loop_
_entity_poly.entity_id
_entity_poly.type
_entity_poly.pdbx_seq_one_letter_code
_entity_poly.pdbx_strand_id
1 'polypeptide(L)'
;MIAQVAGRLVSKELDRVEILTKSGIGYEILIPLSTYEGLPKLGEDASLHTHLVVREDAWLLYGFATAYERRVFQRVLNAKGVGPALALGMLSTLTAERLVRAIREKDLATLQGVPRVGRKKAEQLILDLADKLGDVQGDSAPGARPEAPGATSCRGGPGRARWRARP
;
A
#
# COMPACT_ATOMS: atom_id res chain seq x y z
N MET A 1 -8.95 9.94 -7.64
CA MET A 1 -7.93 8.90 -7.39
C MET A 1 -7.79 8.71 -5.88
N ILE A 2 -7.86 7.47 -5.36
CA ILE A 2 -7.76 7.17 -3.93
C ILE A 2 -6.31 6.76 -3.67
N ALA A 3 -5.55 7.62 -2.96
CA ALA A 3 -4.11 7.41 -2.75
C ALA A 3 -3.78 6.77 -1.39
N GLN A 4 -4.66 6.93 -0.41
CA GLN A 4 -4.53 6.40 0.93
C GLN A 4 -5.92 6.25 1.55
N VAL A 5 -6.11 5.19 2.33
CA VAL A 5 -7.31 4.98 3.13
C VAL A 5 -6.88 4.74 4.58
N ALA A 6 -7.48 5.50 5.50
CA ALA A 6 -7.24 5.37 6.92
C ALA A 6 -8.57 5.29 7.67
N GLY A 7 -8.66 4.40 8.63
CA GLY A 7 -9.87 4.18 9.42
C GLY A 7 -9.77 2.90 10.26
N ARG A 8 -10.91 2.47 10.77
CA ARG A 8 -11.01 1.25 11.59
C ARG A 8 -11.05 0.01 10.71
N LEU A 9 -10.21 -0.98 11.02
CA LEU A 9 -10.20 -2.28 10.36
C LEU A 9 -11.41 -3.11 10.83
N VAL A 10 -12.39 -3.30 9.93
CA VAL A 10 -13.65 -4.00 10.25
C VAL A 10 -13.68 -5.44 9.76
N SER A 11 -12.90 -5.75 8.70
CA SER A 11 -12.71 -7.12 8.21
C SER A 11 -11.26 -7.34 7.83
N LYS A 12 -10.72 -8.56 8.08
CA LYS A 12 -9.34 -8.93 7.78
C LYS A 12 -9.30 -10.36 7.25
N GLU A 13 -9.14 -10.50 5.94
CA GLU A 13 -8.93 -11.76 5.23
C GLU A 13 -7.54 -11.78 4.59
N LEU A 14 -7.07 -12.96 4.16
CA LEU A 14 -5.71 -13.13 3.64
C LEU A 14 -5.40 -12.28 2.40
N ASP A 15 -6.43 -12.04 1.56
CA ASP A 15 -6.29 -11.36 0.27
C ASP A 15 -7.00 -10.00 0.23
N ARG A 16 -7.81 -9.67 1.26
CA ARG A 16 -8.59 -8.43 1.33
C ARG A 16 -8.84 -7.97 2.75
N VAL A 17 -9.12 -6.70 2.90
CA VAL A 17 -9.54 -6.08 4.15
C VAL A 17 -10.63 -5.06 3.89
N GLU A 18 -11.43 -4.78 4.92
CA GLU A 18 -12.35 -3.66 4.90
C GLU A 18 -11.96 -2.63 5.94
N ILE A 19 -11.84 -1.39 5.50
CA ILE A 19 -11.55 -0.24 6.36
C ILE A 19 -12.74 0.72 6.35
N LEU A 20 -13.32 0.94 7.52
CA LEU A 20 -14.37 1.92 7.75
C LEU A 20 -13.75 3.26 8.14
N THR A 21 -13.91 4.25 7.28
CA THR A 21 -13.41 5.61 7.53
C THR A 21 -14.24 6.34 8.57
N LYS A 22 -13.71 7.42 9.13
CA LYS A 22 -14.42 8.27 10.10
C LYS A 22 -15.69 8.93 9.50
N SER A 23 -15.75 9.07 8.18
CA SER A 23 -16.92 9.57 7.46
C SER A 23 -18.02 8.52 7.24
N GLY A 24 -17.83 7.28 7.71
CA GLY A 24 -18.79 6.20 7.57
C GLY A 24 -18.74 5.46 6.23
N ILE A 25 -17.72 5.68 5.41
CA ILE A 25 -17.52 4.95 4.15
C ILE A 25 -16.63 3.75 4.41
N GLY A 26 -17.11 2.55 4.05
CA GLY A 26 -16.32 1.31 4.03
C GLY A 26 -15.64 1.12 2.69
N TYR A 27 -14.35 0.77 2.72
CA TYR A 27 -13.57 0.40 1.54
C TYR A 27 -13.13 -1.04 1.64
N GLU A 28 -13.49 -1.84 0.63
CA GLU A 28 -12.87 -3.15 0.42
C GLU A 28 -11.56 -2.95 -0.35
N ILE A 29 -10.48 -3.49 0.17
CA ILE A 29 -9.12 -3.26 -0.33
C ILE A 29 -8.42 -4.61 -0.47
N LEU A 30 -7.98 -4.93 -1.68
CA LEU A 30 -7.16 -6.11 -1.96
C LEU A 30 -5.72 -5.86 -1.52
N ILE A 31 -5.15 -6.78 -0.76
CA ILE A 31 -3.82 -6.64 -0.18
C ILE A 31 -2.92 -7.83 -0.49
N PRO A 32 -1.59 -7.64 -0.59
CA PRO A 32 -0.64 -8.74 -0.62
C PRO A 32 -0.46 -9.34 0.79
N LEU A 33 0.02 -10.58 0.84
CA LEU A 33 0.25 -11.29 2.10
C LEU A 33 1.21 -10.54 3.04
N SER A 34 2.23 -9.88 2.49
CA SER A 34 3.17 -9.05 3.26
C SER A 34 2.48 -7.92 4.02
N THR A 35 1.47 -7.29 3.40
CA THR A 35 0.66 -6.26 4.05
C THR A 35 -0.25 -6.86 5.13
N TYR A 36 -0.86 -8.03 4.86
CA TYR A 36 -1.72 -8.72 5.84
C TYR A 36 -1.00 -9.00 7.17
N GLU A 37 0.25 -9.46 7.11
CA GLU A 37 1.06 -9.76 8.28
C GLU A 37 1.38 -8.52 9.12
N GLY A 38 1.53 -7.37 8.49
CA GLY A 38 1.82 -6.08 9.13
C GLY A 38 0.60 -5.33 9.67
N LEU A 39 -0.62 -5.79 9.36
CA LEU A 39 -1.84 -5.10 9.79
C LEU A 39 -2.18 -5.35 11.26
N PRO A 40 -2.74 -4.34 11.95
CA PRO A 40 -3.21 -4.45 13.32
C PRO A 40 -4.37 -5.45 13.46
N LYS A 41 -4.87 -5.61 14.69
CA LYS A 41 -6.02 -6.47 14.99
C LYS A 41 -7.31 -5.81 14.50
N LEU A 42 -8.34 -6.66 14.31
CA LEU A 42 -9.70 -6.19 14.02
C LEU A 42 -10.17 -5.18 15.08
N GLY A 43 -10.78 -4.10 14.62
CA GLY A 43 -11.29 -3.02 15.46
C GLY A 43 -10.28 -1.90 15.76
N GLU A 44 -9.00 -2.09 15.44
CA GLU A 44 -7.97 -1.07 15.57
C GLU A 44 -7.88 -0.19 14.30
N ASP A 45 -7.27 0.98 14.44
CA ASP A 45 -7.07 1.89 13.32
C ASP A 45 -5.92 1.39 12.41
N ALA A 46 -6.20 1.36 11.13
CA ALA A 46 -5.26 0.99 10.07
C ALA A 46 -5.16 2.09 9.01
N SER A 47 -4.02 2.16 8.36
CA SER A 47 -3.79 3.07 7.23
C SER A 47 -3.03 2.34 6.14
N LEU A 48 -3.55 2.39 4.91
CA LEU A 48 -2.95 1.74 3.74
C LEU A 48 -2.73 2.75 2.62
N HIS A 49 -1.60 2.63 1.96
CA HIS A 49 -1.34 3.31 0.70
C HIS A 49 -2.06 2.57 -0.42
N THR A 50 -2.92 3.24 -1.17
CA THR A 50 -3.82 2.59 -2.11
C THR A 50 -3.54 2.95 -3.56
N HIS A 51 -3.90 2.03 -4.44
CA HIS A 51 -3.91 2.22 -5.89
C HIS A 51 -5.25 1.72 -6.46
N LEU A 52 -5.98 2.62 -7.11
CA LEU A 52 -7.26 2.31 -7.73
C LEU A 52 -7.05 1.88 -9.18
N VAL A 53 -7.57 0.72 -9.53
CA VAL A 53 -7.67 0.23 -10.91
C VAL A 53 -9.13 0.28 -11.33
N VAL A 54 -9.42 1.11 -12.31
CA VAL A 54 -10.75 1.27 -12.88
C VAL A 54 -10.86 0.43 -14.15
N ARG A 55 -11.87 -0.43 -14.21
CA ARG A 55 -12.27 -1.20 -15.39
C ARG A 55 -13.71 -0.88 -15.73
N GLU A 56 -14.16 -1.31 -16.89
CA GLU A 56 -15.56 -1.11 -17.32
C GLU A 56 -16.56 -1.79 -16.38
N ASP A 57 -16.18 -2.96 -15.84
CA ASP A 57 -17.00 -3.84 -15.02
C ASP A 57 -16.75 -3.73 -13.51
N ALA A 58 -15.62 -3.15 -13.09
CA ALA A 58 -15.24 -3.12 -11.68
C ALA A 58 -14.24 -2.00 -11.33
N TRP A 59 -14.37 -1.50 -10.12
CA TRP A 59 -13.39 -0.63 -9.48
C TRP A 59 -12.68 -1.42 -8.38
N LEU A 60 -11.40 -1.70 -8.58
CA LEU A 60 -10.60 -2.50 -7.67
C LEU A 60 -9.59 -1.61 -6.94
N LEU A 61 -9.62 -1.63 -5.62
CA LEU A 61 -8.71 -0.90 -4.78
C LEU A 61 -7.66 -1.85 -4.21
N TYR A 62 -6.39 -1.57 -4.48
CA TYR A 62 -5.23 -2.31 -3.98
C TYR A 62 -4.56 -1.53 -2.87
N GLY A 63 -4.21 -2.19 -1.75
CA GLY A 63 -3.61 -1.58 -0.58
C GLY A 63 -2.26 -2.17 -0.21
N PHE A 64 -1.38 -1.32 0.28
CA PHE A 64 -0.01 -1.65 0.64
C PHE A 64 0.36 -0.99 1.97
N ALA A 65 1.22 -1.63 2.75
CA ALA A 65 1.69 -1.10 4.02
C ALA A 65 2.53 0.17 3.84
N THR A 66 3.29 0.24 2.75
CA THR A 66 4.21 1.35 2.47
C THR A 66 3.96 2.00 1.11
N ALA A 67 4.35 3.28 0.99
CA ALA A 67 4.34 3.99 -0.29
C ALA A 67 5.32 3.34 -1.30
N TYR A 68 6.38 2.71 -0.81
CA TYR A 68 7.35 1.99 -1.62
C TYR A 68 6.72 0.77 -2.31
N GLU A 69 6.04 -0.11 -1.56
CA GLU A 69 5.32 -1.27 -2.11
C GLU A 69 4.30 -0.83 -3.17
N ARG A 70 3.53 0.24 -2.91
CA ARG A 70 2.60 0.82 -3.89
C ARG A 70 3.32 1.25 -5.16
N ARG A 71 4.47 1.94 -5.06
CA ARG A 71 5.27 2.35 -6.23
C ARG A 71 5.77 1.15 -7.02
N VAL A 72 6.28 0.12 -6.34
CA VAL A 72 6.72 -1.13 -6.99
C VAL A 72 5.56 -1.78 -7.73
N PHE A 73 4.39 -1.91 -7.09
CA PHE A 73 3.18 -2.43 -7.73
C PHE A 73 2.83 -1.66 -9.02
N GLN A 74 2.81 -0.33 -8.96
CA GLN A 74 2.52 0.52 -10.11
C GLN A 74 3.53 0.32 -11.25
N ARG A 75 4.81 0.15 -10.93
CA ARG A 75 5.84 -0.10 -11.96
C ARG A 75 5.67 -1.48 -12.59
N VAL A 76 5.37 -2.49 -11.78
CA VAL A 76 5.14 -3.86 -12.25
C VAL A 76 3.93 -3.94 -13.18
N LEU A 77 2.87 -3.16 -12.94
CA LEU A 77 1.71 -3.04 -13.82
C LEU A 77 2.04 -2.50 -15.23
N ASN A 78 3.14 -1.76 -15.37
CA ASN A 78 3.57 -1.22 -16.66
C ASN A 78 4.34 -2.24 -17.52
N ALA A 79 4.60 -3.45 -17.02
CA ALA A 79 5.19 -4.53 -17.81
C ALA A 79 4.14 -5.22 -18.69
N LYS A 80 4.54 -5.61 -19.90
CA LYS A 80 3.64 -6.28 -20.85
C LYS A 80 3.14 -7.62 -20.29
N GLY A 81 1.83 -7.81 -20.35
CA GLY A 81 1.18 -9.04 -19.91
C GLY A 81 1.13 -9.24 -18.40
N VAL A 82 1.33 -8.17 -17.61
CA VAL A 82 1.17 -8.18 -16.15
C VAL A 82 -0.12 -7.44 -15.80
N GLY A 83 -1.11 -8.20 -15.35
CA GLY A 83 -2.33 -7.62 -14.79
C GLY A 83 -2.20 -7.43 -13.26
N PRO A 84 -3.16 -6.70 -12.65
CA PRO A 84 -3.13 -6.40 -11.23
C PRO A 84 -3.10 -7.64 -10.32
N ALA A 85 -3.83 -8.71 -10.70
CA ALA A 85 -3.83 -9.97 -9.94
C ALA A 85 -2.46 -10.66 -9.93
N LEU A 86 -1.72 -10.60 -11.05
CA LEU A 86 -0.38 -11.15 -11.12
C LEU A 86 0.60 -10.27 -10.33
N ALA A 87 0.53 -8.94 -10.47
CA ALA A 87 1.36 -8.01 -9.72
C ALA A 87 1.16 -8.17 -8.21
N LEU A 88 -0.09 -8.35 -7.75
CA LEU A 88 -0.40 -8.63 -6.34
C LEU A 88 0.20 -9.97 -5.89
N GLY A 89 0.06 -11.03 -6.71
CA GLY A 89 0.65 -12.34 -6.44
C GLY A 89 2.18 -12.30 -6.35
N MET A 90 2.84 -11.48 -7.17
CA MET A 90 4.29 -11.27 -7.08
C MET A 90 4.69 -10.64 -5.74
N LEU A 91 3.97 -9.60 -5.28
CA LEU A 91 4.20 -8.95 -3.99
C LEU A 91 3.74 -9.78 -2.78
N SER A 92 2.87 -10.76 -2.98
CA SER A 92 2.51 -11.74 -1.95
C SER A 92 3.56 -12.84 -1.78
N THR A 93 4.27 -13.20 -2.85
CA THR A 93 5.30 -14.25 -2.83
C THR A 93 6.68 -13.69 -2.49
N LEU A 94 6.99 -12.49 -2.99
CA LEU A 94 8.26 -11.79 -2.78
C LEU A 94 8.00 -10.42 -2.14
N THR A 95 8.80 -10.05 -1.15
CA THR A 95 8.74 -8.65 -0.67
C THR A 95 9.14 -7.69 -1.80
N ALA A 96 8.70 -6.44 -1.72
CA ALA A 96 8.98 -5.44 -2.75
C ALA A 96 10.49 -5.27 -3.01
N GLU A 97 11.31 -5.32 -1.94
CA GLU A 97 12.77 -5.24 -2.03
C GLU A 97 13.37 -6.44 -2.76
N ARG A 98 12.90 -7.66 -2.43
CA ARG A 98 13.38 -8.90 -3.09
C ARG A 98 12.99 -8.93 -4.55
N LEU A 99 11.78 -8.47 -4.87
CA LEU A 99 11.30 -8.39 -6.26
C LEU A 99 12.16 -7.40 -7.08
N VAL A 100 12.40 -6.20 -6.57
CA VAL A 100 13.25 -5.19 -7.22
C VAL A 100 14.67 -5.70 -7.39
N ARG A 101 15.22 -6.35 -6.35
CA ARG A 101 16.56 -6.94 -6.39
C ARG A 101 16.66 -8.05 -7.43
N ALA A 102 15.71 -8.99 -7.47
CA ALA A 102 15.69 -10.08 -8.44
C ALA A 102 15.65 -9.57 -9.89
N ILE A 103 14.91 -8.48 -10.15
CA ILE A 103 14.86 -7.86 -11.47
C ILE A 103 16.19 -7.19 -11.83
N ARG A 104 16.83 -6.47 -10.90
CA ARG A 104 18.13 -5.81 -11.12
C ARG A 104 19.26 -6.82 -11.34
N GLU A 105 19.30 -7.88 -10.54
CA GLU A 105 20.29 -8.96 -10.62
C GLU A 105 19.99 -9.97 -11.74
N LYS A 106 18.86 -9.80 -12.46
CA LYS A 106 18.38 -10.71 -13.51
C LYS A 106 18.20 -12.15 -13.00
N ASP A 107 17.79 -12.30 -11.74
CA ASP A 107 17.58 -13.59 -11.10
C ASP A 107 16.26 -14.22 -11.57
N LEU A 108 16.38 -15.02 -12.64
CA LEU A 108 15.28 -15.76 -13.22
C LEU A 108 14.71 -16.82 -12.25
N ALA A 109 15.56 -17.44 -11.43
CA ALA A 109 15.13 -18.51 -10.53
C ALA A 109 14.17 -17.97 -9.46
N THR A 110 14.50 -16.84 -8.84
CA THR A 110 13.62 -16.17 -7.87
C THR A 110 12.30 -15.74 -8.50
N LEU A 111 12.31 -15.20 -9.71
CA LEU A 111 11.09 -14.77 -10.41
C LEU A 111 10.21 -15.96 -10.84
N GLN A 112 10.78 -17.08 -11.23
CA GLN A 112 10.04 -18.30 -11.55
C GLN A 112 9.39 -18.97 -10.33
N GLY A 113 9.85 -18.66 -9.12
CA GLY A 113 9.18 -19.08 -7.88
C GLY A 113 7.81 -18.45 -7.68
N VAL A 114 7.48 -17.39 -8.43
CA VAL A 114 6.15 -16.77 -8.36
C VAL A 114 5.14 -17.58 -9.20
N PRO A 115 3.97 -17.93 -8.64
CA PRO A 115 2.92 -18.63 -9.39
C PRO A 115 2.54 -17.88 -10.67
N ARG A 116 2.34 -18.60 -11.77
CA ARG A 116 2.00 -18.06 -13.10
C ARG A 116 3.11 -17.27 -13.80
N VAL A 117 4.32 -17.24 -13.25
CA VAL A 117 5.49 -16.65 -13.88
C VAL A 117 6.41 -17.77 -14.39
N GLY A 118 6.30 -18.12 -15.66
CA GLY A 118 7.22 -19.03 -16.31
C GLY A 118 8.48 -18.31 -16.80
N ARG A 119 9.46 -19.09 -17.30
CA ARG A 119 10.75 -18.59 -17.77
C ARG A 119 10.65 -17.43 -18.76
N LYS A 120 9.84 -17.59 -19.82
CA LYS A 120 9.63 -16.54 -20.84
C LYS A 120 9.08 -15.25 -20.25
N LYS A 121 8.16 -15.37 -19.27
CA LYS A 121 7.56 -14.22 -18.61
C LYS A 121 8.53 -13.54 -17.66
N ALA A 122 9.35 -14.32 -16.94
CA ALA A 122 10.43 -13.78 -16.09
C ALA A 122 11.47 -12.99 -16.91
N GLU A 123 11.90 -13.53 -18.05
CA GLU A 123 12.79 -12.85 -19.00
C GLU A 123 12.18 -11.53 -19.51
N GLN A 124 10.88 -11.55 -19.89
CA GLN A 124 10.17 -10.36 -20.36
C GLN A 124 10.02 -9.30 -19.23
N LEU A 125 9.72 -9.74 -18.00
CA LEU A 125 9.65 -8.85 -16.84
C LEU A 125 10.97 -8.14 -16.58
N ILE A 126 12.09 -8.86 -16.67
CA ILE A 126 13.42 -8.27 -16.49
C ILE A 126 13.67 -7.20 -17.56
N LEU A 127 13.38 -7.50 -18.84
CA LEU A 127 13.57 -6.54 -19.93
C LEU A 127 12.70 -5.30 -19.77
N ASP A 128 11.42 -5.48 -19.41
CA ASP A 128 10.47 -4.37 -19.31
C ASP A 128 10.69 -3.48 -18.07
N LEU A 129 11.25 -4.04 -17.00
CA LEU A 129 11.31 -3.39 -15.68
C LEU A 129 12.73 -3.00 -15.24
N ALA A 130 13.79 -3.54 -15.84
CA ALA A 130 15.16 -3.24 -15.44
C ALA A 130 15.45 -1.73 -15.40
N ASP A 131 15.01 -0.99 -16.43
CA ASP A 131 15.20 0.45 -16.52
C ASP A 131 14.21 1.24 -15.66
N LYS A 132 12.99 0.70 -15.46
CA LYS A 132 11.89 1.40 -14.79
C LYS A 132 11.94 1.31 -13.27
N LEU A 133 12.67 0.33 -12.72
CA LEU A 133 12.85 0.14 -11.28
C LEU A 133 14.14 0.77 -10.76
N GLY A 134 15.00 1.30 -11.65
CA GLY A 134 16.21 2.02 -11.27
C GLY A 134 15.96 3.22 -10.33
N ASP A 135 14.87 3.94 -10.57
CA ASP A 135 14.49 5.15 -9.81
C ASP A 135 13.70 4.86 -8.52
N VAL A 136 13.32 3.61 -8.28
CA VAL A 136 12.59 3.25 -7.07
C VAL A 136 13.60 3.02 -5.95
N GLN A 137 14.14 4.10 -5.39
CA GLN A 137 14.93 4.03 -4.16
C GLN A 137 13.98 3.74 -3.00
N GLY A 138 14.33 2.73 -2.22
CA GLY A 138 13.59 2.39 -1.04
C GLY A 138 13.76 3.47 0.02
N ASP A 139 12.72 4.22 0.31
CA ASP A 139 12.54 4.80 1.63
C ASP A 139 12.25 3.62 2.57
N SER A 140 13.30 2.89 2.92
CA SER A 140 13.28 1.84 3.93
C SER A 140 13.26 2.52 5.30
N ALA A 141 12.10 3.02 5.70
CA ALA A 141 11.80 3.23 7.09
C ALA A 141 10.89 2.08 7.54
N PRO A 142 11.40 1.05 8.21
CA PRO A 142 10.54 0.08 8.86
C PRO A 142 9.85 0.81 10.02
N GLY A 143 8.52 0.96 9.92
CA GLY A 143 7.67 1.32 11.05
C GLY A 143 7.56 2.80 11.39
N ALA A 144 7.31 3.67 10.44
CA ALA A 144 6.65 4.93 10.77
C ALA A 144 5.19 4.61 11.11
N ARG A 145 4.87 4.50 12.39
CA ARG A 145 3.48 4.66 12.84
C ARG A 145 2.94 5.92 12.18
N PRO A 146 1.74 5.90 11.57
CA PRO A 146 1.13 7.13 11.12
C PRO A 146 0.97 8.02 12.35
N GLU A 147 1.67 9.16 12.37
CA GLU A 147 1.37 10.21 13.33
C GLU A 147 -0.10 10.58 13.15
N ALA A 148 -0.85 10.44 14.22
CA ALA A 148 -2.23 10.91 14.27
C ALA A 148 -2.23 12.41 13.94
N PRO A 149 -3.01 12.89 12.96
CA PRO A 149 -3.12 14.31 12.70
C PRO A 149 -3.84 14.95 13.89
N GLY A 150 -3.13 15.79 14.64
CA GLY A 150 -3.75 16.73 15.57
C GLY A 150 -3.56 16.48 17.05
N ALA A 151 -2.32 16.54 17.53
CA ALA A 151 -2.09 17.10 18.86
C ALA A 151 -1.50 18.50 18.66
N THR A 152 -2.34 19.46 18.29
CA THR A 152 -2.01 20.88 18.44
C THR A 152 -1.94 21.15 19.92
N SER A 153 -0.73 21.16 20.45
CA SER A 153 -0.40 21.65 21.79
C SER A 153 -0.82 23.12 21.89
N CYS A 154 -2.01 23.36 22.37
CA CYS A 154 -2.39 24.64 22.89
C CYS A 154 -1.60 24.86 24.19
N ARG A 155 -0.36 25.36 24.07
CA ARG A 155 0.32 25.98 25.23
C ARG A 155 -0.41 27.27 25.56
N GLY A 156 -0.95 27.28 26.79
CA GLY A 156 -1.70 28.32 27.35
C GLY A 156 -0.96 29.67 27.42
N GLY A 157 -1.71 30.71 27.11
CA GLY A 157 -1.45 32.06 27.58
C GLY A 157 -2.56 32.47 28.54
N PRO A 158 -2.27 33.07 29.70
CA PRO A 158 -3.31 33.48 30.63
C PRO A 158 -3.88 34.84 30.22
N GLY A 159 -5.05 34.81 29.57
CA GLY A 159 -5.83 36.03 29.29
C GLY A 159 -7.15 36.00 30.04
N ARG A 160 -7.15 36.54 31.25
CA ARG A 160 -8.37 36.83 32.01
C ARG A 160 -9.18 37.92 31.29
N ALA A 161 -10.21 37.57 30.53
CA ALA A 161 -11.24 38.52 30.14
C ALA A 161 -12.41 38.42 31.12
N ARG A 162 -12.52 39.42 32.00
CA ARG A 162 -13.67 39.67 32.86
C ARG A 162 -14.84 40.11 31.99
N TRP A 163 -15.85 39.28 31.85
CA TRP A 163 -17.14 39.76 31.39
C TRP A 163 -17.87 40.41 32.56
N ARG A 164 -17.98 41.73 32.52
CA ARG A 164 -18.89 42.49 33.39
C ARG A 164 -20.30 42.39 32.79
N ALA A 165 -21.21 41.80 33.51
CA ALA A 165 -22.64 42.02 33.31
C ALA A 165 -22.99 43.48 33.60
N ARG A 166 -23.77 44.12 32.79
CA ARG A 166 -24.47 45.38 33.07
C ARG A 166 -25.97 45.14 33.04
N PRO A 167 -26.69 45.95 33.84
CA PRO A 167 -28.05 45.69 34.30
C PRO A 167 -29.11 45.78 33.26
#